data_d6123292a10680dd0e89e43310dc2cb1
#
_entry.id   d6123292a10680dd0e89e43310dc2cb1
#
_cell.length_a   1.000
_cell.length_b   1.000
_cell.length_c   1.000
_cell.angle_alpha   90.00
_cell.angle_beta   90.00
_cell.angle_gamma   90.00
#
_symmetry.space_group_name_H-M   'P 1'
#
loop_
_entity.id
_entity.type
_entity.pdbx_description
1 polymer ?
#
loop_
_entity_poly.entity_id
_entity_poly.type
_entity_poly.pdbx_seq_one_letter_code
_entity_poly.pdbx_strand_id
1 'polypeptide(L)'
;MRKIGFCLALCALISFKVSAQGGITTAAPFLLIVPDARAGGMGDIGIATSADAWSIFHNPSKMAFSDRQVKTGITYSPWLRNLTDDIFVGSGSYIRRFSENAAWGAEFRYFSLGQIDLTDSQGNPNGSINPNEFVVSGAYSLKLSETFSMGVGLKYIKSDLAFNGTAGNTLQPINSFAVDISGYYQSFEE
;
A
#
# COMPACT_ATOMS: atom_id res chain seq x y z
N MET A 1 -3.33 -9.78 -46.47
CA MET A 1 -3.42 -8.32 -46.36
C MET A 1 -4.38 -7.84 -45.26
N ARG A 2 -5.56 -8.47 -45.01
CA ARG A 2 -6.50 -8.04 -43.93
C ARG A 2 -5.92 -8.14 -42.50
N LYS A 3 -5.05 -9.13 -42.20
CA LYS A 3 -4.44 -9.30 -40.88
C LYS A 3 -3.38 -8.24 -40.55
N ILE A 4 -2.65 -7.75 -41.54
CA ILE A 4 -1.65 -6.69 -41.38
C ILE A 4 -2.32 -5.35 -41.11
N GLY A 5 -3.44 -5.06 -41.77
CA GLY A 5 -4.22 -3.84 -41.52
C GLY A 5 -4.82 -3.79 -40.11
N PHE A 6 -5.21 -4.93 -39.55
CA PHE A 6 -5.73 -5.02 -38.18
C PHE A 6 -4.62 -4.79 -37.13
N CYS A 7 -3.42 -5.33 -37.34
CA CYS A 7 -2.27 -5.06 -36.45
C CYS A 7 -1.82 -3.59 -36.51
N LEU A 8 -1.82 -2.97 -37.69
CA LEU A 8 -1.48 -1.56 -37.83
C LEU A 8 -2.52 -0.63 -37.18
N ALA A 9 -3.82 -0.98 -37.27
CA ALA A 9 -4.89 -0.24 -36.59
C ALA A 9 -4.80 -0.37 -35.07
N LEU A 10 -4.44 -1.57 -34.56
CA LEU A 10 -4.23 -1.81 -33.13
C LEU A 10 -3.02 -1.05 -32.60
N CYS A 11 -1.91 -0.98 -33.34
CA CYS A 11 -0.74 -0.18 -33.01
C CYS A 11 -1.02 1.34 -33.01
N ALA A 12 -1.86 1.82 -33.91
CA ALA A 12 -2.26 3.23 -33.96
C ALA A 12 -3.14 3.65 -32.77
N LEU A 13 -3.90 2.73 -32.18
CA LEU A 13 -4.71 2.98 -30.97
C LEU A 13 -3.86 3.09 -29.70
N ILE A 14 -2.62 2.60 -29.71
CA ILE A 14 -1.69 2.63 -28.56
C ILE A 14 -0.88 3.93 -28.52
N SER A 15 -0.98 4.80 -29.52
CA SER A 15 -0.27 6.08 -29.62
C SER A 15 -0.91 7.19 -28.75
N PHE A 16 -1.46 6.85 -27.58
CA PHE A 16 -1.81 7.85 -26.57
C PHE A 16 -0.52 8.47 -26.05
N LYS A 17 -0.42 9.81 -26.17
CA LYS A 17 0.69 10.55 -25.57
C LYS A 17 0.63 10.37 -24.06
N VAL A 18 1.46 9.47 -23.56
CA VAL A 18 1.71 9.33 -22.12
C VAL A 18 2.53 10.54 -21.69
N SER A 19 1.89 11.55 -21.15
CA SER A 19 2.57 12.64 -20.46
C SER A 19 3.06 12.12 -19.09
N ALA A 20 4.20 11.44 -19.07
CA ALA A 20 4.86 10.94 -17.87
C ALA A 20 5.74 12.02 -17.21
N GLN A 21 5.29 13.27 -17.15
CA GLN A 21 6.05 14.39 -16.58
C GLN A 21 5.27 15.14 -15.50
N GLY A 22 4.73 14.43 -14.56
CA GLY A 22 4.41 14.98 -13.26
C GLY A 22 5.13 14.15 -12.22
N GLY A 23 5.93 14.75 -11.35
CA GLY A 23 6.39 14.05 -10.16
C GLY A 23 5.15 13.43 -9.52
N ILE A 24 5.21 12.15 -9.14
CA ILE A 24 4.10 11.48 -8.47
C ILE A 24 3.95 12.16 -7.10
N THR A 25 3.12 13.20 -7.04
CA THR A 25 2.68 13.80 -5.79
C THR A 25 1.57 12.92 -5.23
N THR A 26 1.94 11.84 -4.56
CA THR A 26 0.99 11.08 -3.76
C THR A 26 0.75 11.82 -2.44
N ALA A 27 -0.50 11.92 -2.03
CA ALA A 27 -0.87 12.55 -0.77
C ALA A 27 -0.39 11.75 0.47
N ALA A 28 -0.04 10.48 0.30
CA ALA A 28 0.39 9.58 1.36
C ALA A 28 1.50 8.63 0.86
N PRO A 29 2.75 9.11 0.73
CA PRO A 29 3.87 8.31 0.20
C PRO A 29 4.17 7.04 1.01
N PHE A 30 3.87 7.04 2.32
CA PHE A 30 4.09 5.89 3.19
C PHE A 30 3.30 4.64 2.77
N LEU A 31 2.22 4.79 1.99
CA LEU A 31 1.47 3.67 1.44
C LEU A 31 2.26 2.85 0.43
N LEU A 32 3.33 3.40 -0.14
CA LEU A 32 4.23 2.70 -1.07
C LEU A 32 5.27 1.84 -0.34
N ILE A 33 5.43 2.03 0.97
CA ILE A 33 6.40 1.26 1.75
C ILE A 33 5.87 -0.18 1.92
N VAL A 34 6.63 -1.14 1.39
CA VAL A 34 6.26 -2.57 1.45
C VAL A 34 6.41 -3.08 2.88
N PRO A 35 5.34 -3.68 3.46
CA PRO A 35 5.35 -4.08 4.87
C PRO A 35 6.10 -5.39 5.13
N ASP A 36 6.36 -6.21 4.11
CA ASP A 36 6.91 -7.54 4.30
C ASP A 36 8.33 -7.70 3.77
N ALA A 37 9.15 -8.43 4.54
CA ALA A 37 10.55 -8.68 4.20
C ALA A 37 10.71 -9.58 2.96
N ARG A 38 9.72 -10.44 2.64
CA ARG A 38 9.78 -11.29 1.46
C ARG A 38 9.70 -10.47 0.19
N ALA A 39 8.68 -9.62 0.08
CA ALA A 39 8.53 -8.74 -1.08
C ALA A 39 9.66 -7.73 -1.17
N GLY A 40 10.09 -7.13 -0.04
CA GLY A 40 11.25 -6.25 0.02
C GLY A 40 12.54 -6.92 -0.49
N GLY A 41 12.77 -8.19 -0.12
CA GLY A 41 13.91 -8.97 -0.62
C GLY A 41 13.82 -9.35 -2.12
N MET A 42 12.63 -9.28 -2.71
CA MET A 42 12.38 -9.54 -4.13
C MET A 42 12.23 -8.25 -4.97
N GLY A 43 12.62 -7.09 -4.43
CA GLY A 43 12.47 -5.80 -5.11
C GLY A 43 11.02 -5.30 -5.12
N ASP A 44 10.32 -5.45 -4.00
CA ASP A 44 8.94 -5.01 -3.75
C ASP A 44 7.88 -5.73 -4.61
N ILE A 45 8.21 -6.91 -5.11
CA ILE A 45 7.30 -7.74 -5.91
C ILE A 45 6.34 -8.50 -4.99
N GLY A 46 5.03 -8.24 -5.12
CA GLY A 46 4.01 -8.90 -4.31
C GLY A 46 2.66 -9.09 -4.99
N ILE A 47 2.41 -8.43 -6.13
CA ILE A 47 1.08 -8.40 -6.77
C ILE A 47 0.66 -9.77 -7.32
N ALA A 48 1.58 -10.49 -7.99
CA ALA A 48 1.31 -11.75 -8.65
C ALA A 48 1.95 -12.98 -7.96
N THR A 49 2.54 -12.79 -6.79
CA THR A 49 3.09 -13.91 -6.00
C THR A 49 1.97 -14.75 -5.37
N SER A 50 2.31 -15.94 -4.86
CA SER A 50 1.38 -16.78 -4.08
C SER A 50 0.76 -16.02 -2.91
N ALA A 51 -0.46 -16.42 -2.51
CA ALA A 51 -1.16 -15.82 -1.39
C ALA A 51 -0.39 -15.97 -0.07
N ASP A 52 -0.22 -14.88 0.66
CA ASP A 52 0.47 -14.81 1.96
C ASP A 52 -0.27 -13.87 2.92
N ALA A 53 0.30 -13.60 4.09
CA ALA A 53 -0.29 -12.72 5.09
C ALA A 53 -0.40 -11.25 4.61
N TRP A 54 0.43 -10.85 3.64
CA TRP A 54 0.48 -9.49 3.11
C TRP A 54 -0.27 -9.31 1.80
N SER A 55 -1.04 -10.33 1.39
CA SER A 55 -1.87 -10.26 0.18
C SER A 55 -2.86 -9.10 0.19
N ILE A 56 -3.37 -8.73 1.35
CA ILE A 56 -4.26 -7.57 1.49
C ILE A 56 -3.60 -6.26 1.07
N PHE A 57 -2.30 -6.11 1.29
CA PHE A 57 -1.52 -4.96 0.86
C PHE A 57 -1.28 -4.96 -0.65
N HIS A 58 -0.75 -6.07 -1.18
CA HIS A 58 -0.30 -6.15 -2.56
C HIS A 58 -1.43 -6.33 -3.56
N ASN A 59 -2.33 -7.28 -3.28
CA ASN A 59 -3.43 -7.67 -4.16
C ASN A 59 -4.47 -8.45 -3.37
N PRO A 60 -5.56 -7.80 -2.90
CA PRO A 60 -6.58 -8.45 -2.09
C PRO A 60 -7.21 -9.69 -2.72
N SER A 61 -7.32 -9.75 -4.06
CA SER A 61 -7.92 -10.91 -4.74
C SER A 61 -7.17 -12.22 -4.49
N LYS A 62 -5.87 -12.18 -4.18
CA LYS A 62 -5.06 -13.35 -3.83
C LYS A 62 -5.56 -14.07 -2.57
N MET A 63 -6.20 -13.35 -1.63
CA MET A 63 -6.63 -13.92 -0.36
C MET A 63 -7.55 -15.12 -0.53
N ALA A 64 -8.38 -15.15 -1.57
CA ALA A 64 -9.27 -16.29 -1.87
C ALA A 64 -8.51 -17.57 -2.24
N PHE A 65 -7.25 -17.46 -2.71
CA PHE A 65 -6.37 -18.58 -3.01
C PHE A 65 -5.46 -18.98 -1.83
N SER A 66 -5.71 -18.46 -0.62
CA SER A 66 -4.94 -18.85 0.55
C SER A 66 -5.02 -20.36 0.81
N ASP A 67 -3.88 -21.01 1.01
CA ASP A 67 -3.76 -22.43 1.37
C ASP A 67 -4.24 -22.73 2.79
N ARG A 68 -4.22 -21.71 3.68
CA ARG A 68 -4.64 -21.83 5.07
C ARG A 68 -5.89 -21.00 5.35
N GLN A 69 -6.67 -21.44 6.33
CA GLN A 69 -7.85 -20.70 6.78
C GLN A 69 -7.51 -19.34 7.38
N VAL A 70 -6.39 -19.24 8.08
CA VAL A 70 -5.96 -18.01 8.74
C VAL A 70 -4.49 -17.77 8.41
N LYS A 71 -4.17 -16.55 8.04
CA LYS A 71 -2.81 -16.03 7.90
C LYS A 71 -2.71 -14.70 8.64
N THR A 72 -1.65 -14.55 9.41
CA THR A 72 -1.33 -13.32 10.14
C THR A 72 0.10 -12.92 9.85
N GLY A 73 0.34 -11.62 9.82
CA GLY A 73 1.67 -11.06 9.69
C GLY A 73 1.84 -9.88 10.63
N ILE A 74 3.00 -9.76 11.24
CA ILE A 74 3.41 -8.59 12.01
C ILE A 74 4.83 -8.25 11.56
N THR A 75 5.06 -6.98 11.27
CA THR A 75 6.39 -6.46 10.94
C THR A 75 6.68 -5.19 11.71
N TYR A 76 7.93 -5.02 12.04
CA TYR A 76 8.51 -3.79 12.55
C TYR A 76 9.78 -3.51 11.77
N SER A 77 9.81 -2.40 11.06
CA SER A 77 10.91 -1.99 10.21
C SER A 77 11.45 -0.64 10.70
N PRO A 78 12.57 -0.64 11.46
CA PRO A 78 13.21 0.61 11.84
C PRO A 78 13.81 1.26 10.59
N TRP A 79 13.58 2.56 10.46
CA TRP A 79 14.05 3.35 9.33
C TRP A 79 15.19 4.27 9.78
N LEU A 80 16.24 4.41 8.99
CA LEU A 80 17.39 5.27 9.32
C LEU A 80 18.02 5.01 10.69
N ARG A 81 18.04 3.76 11.16
CA ARG A 81 18.46 3.38 12.52
C ARG A 81 19.86 3.88 12.94
N ASN A 82 20.74 4.13 11.96
CA ASN A 82 22.06 4.69 12.25
C ASN A 82 22.04 6.20 12.52
N LEU A 83 20.91 6.86 12.28
CA LEU A 83 20.72 8.30 12.44
C LEU A 83 19.78 8.62 13.61
N THR A 84 18.72 7.83 13.77
CA THR A 84 17.68 8.02 14.79
C THR A 84 17.00 6.69 15.12
N ASP A 85 16.49 6.56 16.35
CA ASP A 85 15.84 5.34 16.83
C ASP A 85 14.30 5.41 16.78
N ASP A 86 13.73 6.56 16.43
CA ASP A 86 12.30 6.88 16.56
C ASP A 86 11.54 6.88 15.22
N ILE A 87 12.24 6.67 14.08
CA ILE A 87 11.60 6.50 12.77
C ILE A 87 11.41 5.02 12.48
N PHE A 88 10.15 4.59 12.31
CA PHE A 88 9.84 3.20 12.01
C PHE A 88 8.49 3.03 11.29
N VAL A 89 8.35 1.89 10.61
CA VAL A 89 7.06 1.38 10.10
C VAL A 89 6.70 0.13 10.88
N GLY A 90 5.54 0.15 11.53
CA GLY A 90 4.92 -1.01 12.14
C GLY A 90 3.71 -1.45 11.30
N SER A 91 3.57 -2.75 11.03
CA SER A 91 2.44 -3.26 10.26
C SER A 91 1.92 -4.56 10.84
N GLY A 92 0.60 -4.75 10.77
CA GLY A 92 -0.07 -5.97 11.14
C GLY A 92 -1.13 -6.34 10.12
N SER A 93 -1.25 -7.61 9.80
CA SER A 93 -2.27 -8.12 8.89
C SER A 93 -2.93 -9.38 9.43
N TYR A 94 -4.19 -9.54 9.08
CA TYR A 94 -4.99 -10.72 9.39
C TYR A 94 -5.84 -11.06 8.18
N ILE A 95 -5.77 -12.30 7.71
CA ILE A 95 -6.56 -12.81 6.59
C ILE A 95 -7.25 -14.08 7.06
N ARG A 96 -8.53 -14.20 6.78
CA ARG A 96 -9.33 -15.38 7.05
C ARG A 96 -10.11 -15.82 5.83
N ARG A 97 -9.82 -17.01 5.34
CA ARG A 97 -10.65 -17.72 4.37
C ARG A 97 -11.79 -18.43 5.13
N PHE A 98 -13.01 -18.02 4.93
CA PHE A 98 -14.17 -18.57 5.63
C PHE A 98 -15.00 -19.54 4.77
N SER A 99 -14.71 -19.60 3.47
CA SER A 99 -15.24 -20.62 2.57
C SER A 99 -14.18 -21.02 1.54
N GLU A 100 -14.45 -22.00 0.71
CA GLU A 100 -13.53 -22.42 -0.36
C GLU A 100 -13.29 -21.30 -1.39
N ASN A 101 -14.26 -20.42 -1.56
CA ASN A 101 -14.26 -19.40 -2.59
C ASN A 101 -14.09 -17.98 -2.05
N ALA A 102 -14.16 -17.75 -0.72
CA ALA A 102 -14.20 -16.40 -0.18
C ALA A 102 -13.26 -16.21 1.01
N ALA A 103 -12.63 -15.04 1.05
CA ALA A 103 -11.78 -14.61 2.14
C ALA A 103 -12.01 -13.13 2.44
N TRP A 104 -11.77 -12.74 3.68
CA TRP A 104 -11.66 -11.34 4.09
C TRP A 104 -10.35 -11.12 4.82
N GLY A 105 -9.92 -9.88 4.87
CA GLY A 105 -8.71 -9.50 5.60
C GLY A 105 -8.82 -8.10 6.16
N ALA A 106 -7.99 -7.84 7.16
CA ALA A 106 -7.77 -6.53 7.74
C ALA A 106 -6.27 -6.27 7.86
N GLU A 107 -5.86 -5.03 7.68
CA GLU A 107 -4.49 -4.56 7.82
C GLU A 107 -4.48 -3.25 8.59
N PHE A 108 -3.48 -3.11 9.44
CA PHE A 108 -3.12 -1.85 10.08
C PHE A 108 -1.64 -1.58 9.82
N ARG A 109 -1.32 -0.34 9.45
CA ARG A 109 0.05 0.13 9.33
C ARG A 109 0.19 1.50 9.96
N TYR A 110 1.28 1.67 10.68
CA TYR A 110 1.66 2.91 11.35
C TYR A 110 3.07 3.30 10.95
N PHE A 111 3.24 4.54 10.52
CA PHE A 111 4.54 5.12 10.21
C PHE A 111 4.81 6.28 11.16
N SER A 112 5.87 6.15 11.96
CA SER A 112 6.42 7.23 12.77
C SER A 112 7.55 7.89 12.00
N LEU A 113 7.52 9.21 11.88
CA LEU A 113 8.60 10.01 11.31
C LEU A 113 9.57 10.53 12.38
N GLY A 114 9.39 10.10 13.63
CA GLY A 114 10.21 10.52 14.75
C GLY A 114 9.85 11.90 15.29
N GLN A 115 10.58 12.32 16.31
CA GLN A 115 10.44 13.66 16.89
C GLN A 115 11.25 14.66 16.08
N ILE A 116 10.62 15.78 15.74
CA ILE A 116 11.29 16.92 15.09
C ILE A 116 11.27 18.10 16.05
N ASP A 117 12.45 18.55 16.48
CA ASP A 117 12.59 19.72 17.30
C ASP A 117 12.50 20.98 16.44
N LEU A 118 11.66 21.89 16.85
CA LEU A 118 11.42 23.16 16.17
C LEU A 118 12.32 24.25 16.77
N THR A 119 12.80 25.12 15.90
CA THR A 119 13.54 26.32 16.30
C THR A 119 12.89 27.58 15.75
N ASP A 120 13.01 28.69 16.46
CA ASP A 120 12.58 29.98 15.94
C ASP A 120 13.59 30.54 14.89
N SER A 121 13.30 31.72 14.33
CA SER A 121 14.14 32.35 13.32
C SER A 121 15.51 32.80 13.88
N GLN A 122 15.71 32.75 15.19
CA GLN A 122 16.95 33.07 15.89
C GLN A 122 17.72 31.83 16.35
N GLY A 123 17.18 30.61 16.06
CA GLY A 123 17.81 29.34 16.42
C GLY A 123 17.48 28.85 17.84
N ASN A 124 16.57 29.50 18.58
CA ASN A 124 16.18 29.06 19.91
C ASN A 124 15.14 27.89 19.79
N PRO A 125 15.16 26.93 20.75
CA PRO A 125 14.14 25.86 20.78
C PRO A 125 12.74 26.46 20.88
N ASN A 126 11.84 25.98 19.99
CA ASN A 126 10.43 26.43 19.88
C ASN A 126 9.43 25.25 19.90
N GLY A 127 9.69 24.24 20.71
CA GLY A 127 8.86 23.07 20.85
C GLY A 127 9.31 21.88 20.00
N SER A 128 8.49 20.82 19.98
CA SER A 128 8.72 19.63 19.14
C SER A 128 7.40 19.10 18.60
N ILE A 129 7.46 18.39 17.49
CA ILE A 129 6.34 17.69 16.86
C ILE A 129 6.69 16.23 16.63
N ASN A 130 5.68 15.36 16.58
CA ASN A 130 5.82 13.94 16.30
C ASN A 130 4.93 13.56 15.11
N PRO A 131 5.37 13.85 13.86
CA PRO A 131 4.58 13.54 12.68
C PRO A 131 4.39 12.02 12.55
N ASN A 132 3.17 11.61 12.21
CA ASN A 132 2.86 10.22 12.03
C ASN A 132 1.77 10.02 10.97
N GLU A 133 1.76 8.85 10.38
CA GLU A 133 0.76 8.45 9.41
C GLU A 133 0.28 7.05 9.73
N PHE A 134 -1.01 6.77 9.52
CA PHE A 134 -1.49 5.41 9.60
C PHE A 134 -2.57 5.10 8.57
N VAL A 135 -2.70 3.82 8.28
CA VAL A 135 -3.77 3.28 7.45
C VAL A 135 -4.40 2.07 8.14
N VAL A 136 -5.73 2.01 8.06
CA VAL A 136 -6.52 0.83 8.36
C VAL A 136 -7.17 0.37 7.07
N SER A 137 -6.96 -0.89 6.71
CA SER A 137 -7.51 -1.48 5.48
C SER A 137 -8.39 -2.67 5.82
N GLY A 138 -9.49 -2.79 5.11
CA GLY A 138 -10.33 -3.97 5.10
C GLY A 138 -10.53 -4.43 3.66
N ALA A 139 -10.50 -5.74 3.41
CA ALA A 139 -10.71 -6.25 2.07
C ALA A 139 -11.50 -7.56 2.06
N TYR A 140 -12.18 -7.77 0.96
CA TYR A 140 -12.94 -8.98 0.66
C TYR A 140 -12.51 -9.51 -0.71
N SER A 141 -12.36 -10.81 -0.84
CA SER A 141 -12.04 -11.47 -2.10
C SER A 141 -12.90 -12.70 -2.35
N LEU A 142 -13.21 -12.94 -3.61
CA LEU A 142 -14.07 -14.02 -4.08
C LEU A 142 -13.43 -14.71 -5.30
N LYS A 143 -13.30 -16.04 -5.26
CA LYS A 143 -13.02 -16.86 -6.43
C LYS A 143 -14.25 -16.88 -7.31
N LEU A 144 -14.08 -16.51 -8.56
CA LEU A 144 -15.11 -16.59 -9.61
C LEU A 144 -14.96 -17.86 -10.44
N SER A 145 -13.75 -18.42 -10.49
CA SER A 145 -13.46 -19.73 -11.09
C SER A 145 -12.28 -20.37 -10.34
N GLU A 146 -11.93 -21.61 -10.70
CA GLU A 146 -10.76 -22.31 -10.13
C GLU A 146 -9.45 -21.54 -10.33
N THR A 147 -9.38 -20.73 -11.39
CA THR A 147 -8.15 -20.01 -11.78
C THR A 147 -8.23 -18.50 -11.57
N PHE A 148 -9.41 -17.93 -11.27
CA PHE A 148 -9.60 -16.49 -11.25
C PHE A 148 -10.37 -16.01 -10.02
N SER A 149 -9.88 -14.95 -9.40
CA SER A 149 -10.54 -14.26 -8.29
C SER A 149 -10.56 -12.75 -8.48
N MET A 150 -11.50 -12.11 -7.82
CA MET A 150 -11.58 -10.66 -7.69
C MET A 150 -11.57 -10.26 -6.22
N GLY A 151 -11.11 -9.05 -5.95
CA GLY A 151 -11.08 -8.49 -4.61
C GLY A 151 -11.43 -7.01 -4.59
N VAL A 152 -12.04 -6.59 -3.50
CA VAL A 152 -12.34 -5.19 -3.21
C VAL A 152 -11.73 -4.84 -1.86
N GLY A 153 -11.03 -3.72 -1.79
CA GLY A 153 -10.45 -3.18 -0.58
C GLY A 153 -10.96 -1.78 -0.28
N LEU A 154 -11.11 -1.46 1.00
CA LEU A 154 -11.39 -0.13 1.52
C LEU A 154 -10.27 0.26 2.47
N LYS A 155 -9.74 1.47 2.33
CA LYS A 155 -8.69 2.03 3.18
C LYS A 155 -9.15 3.33 3.80
N TYR A 156 -8.92 3.48 5.10
CA TYR A 156 -8.95 4.74 5.81
C TYR A 156 -7.53 5.17 6.10
N ILE A 157 -7.16 6.37 5.67
CA ILE A 157 -5.80 6.91 5.75
C ILE A 157 -5.86 8.17 6.59
N LYS A 158 -4.99 8.25 7.59
CA LYS A 158 -4.74 9.48 8.33
C LYS A 158 -3.28 9.86 8.21
N SER A 159 -3.03 11.09 7.77
CA SER A 159 -1.70 11.69 7.70
C SER A 159 -1.67 12.90 8.63
N ASP A 160 -0.89 12.80 9.70
CA ASP A 160 -0.67 13.87 10.67
C ASP A 160 0.79 14.34 10.52
N LEU A 161 1.02 15.12 9.48
CA LEU A 161 2.28 15.80 9.20
C LEU A 161 2.21 17.27 9.65
N ALA A 162 1.35 17.54 10.64
CA ALA A 162 1.02 18.89 11.11
C ALA A 162 2.28 19.66 11.52
N PHE A 163 2.54 20.75 10.83
CA PHE A 163 3.62 21.65 11.06
C PHE A 163 3.04 22.99 11.52
N ASN A 164 3.12 23.28 12.81
CA ASN A 164 2.83 24.62 13.35
C ASN A 164 4.04 25.51 13.13
N GLY A 165 4.30 25.89 11.88
CA GLY A 165 5.36 26.85 11.56
C GLY A 165 5.00 28.25 12.04
N THR A 166 6.00 28.98 12.52
CA THR A 166 5.94 30.40 13.00
C THR A 166 5.40 31.38 11.94
N ALA A 167 5.15 30.93 10.71
CA ALA A 167 4.66 31.73 9.57
C ALA A 167 3.12 31.68 9.37
N GLY A 168 2.34 31.24 10.35
CA GLY A 168 0.87 31.29 10.26
C GLY A 168 0.20 30.20 9.38
N ASN A 169 0.97 29.30 8.79
CA ASN A 169 0.41 28.15 8.05
C ASN A 169 0.32 26.93 8.97
N THR A 170 -0.85 26.75 9.56
CA THR A 170 -1.20 25.53 10.30
C THR A 170 -1.59 24.45 9.32
N LEU A 171 -0.69 23.52 9.06
CA LEU A 171 -1.05 22.29 8.34
C LEU A 171 -1.91 21.42 9.29
N GLN A 172 -3.12 21.09 8.87
CA GLN A 172 -4.01 20.24 9.66
C GLN A 172 -3.86 18.77 9.25
N PRO A 173 -4.09 17.82 10.17
CA PRO A 173 -4.16 16.41 9.83
C PRO A 173 -5.15 16.15 8.70
N ILE A 174 -4.77 15.32 7.74
CA ILE A 174 -5.60 14.95 6.60
C ILE A 174 -6.16 13.54 6.84
N ASN A 175 -7.47 13.41 6.62
CA ASN A 175 -8.15 12.13 6.60
C ASN A 175 -8.64 11.84 5.17
N SER A 176 -8.42 10.62 4.70
CA SER A 176 -8.80 10.21 3.34
C SER A 176 -9.33 8.78 3.32
N PHE A 177 -10.15 8.47 2.32
CA PHE A 177 -10.61 7.13 2.04
C PHE A 177 -10.16 6.74 0.64
N ALA A 178 -9.80 5.47 0.47
CA ALA A 178 -9.48 4.90 -0.83
C ALA A 178 -10.17 3.55 -1.00
N VAL A 179 -10.50 3.22 -2.26
CA VAL A 179 -11.10 1.94 -2.64
C VAL A 179 -10.20 1.31 -3.69
N ASP A 180 -9.90 0.03 -3.51
CA ASP A 180 -9.13 -0.78 -4.44
C ASP A 180 -10.03 -1.85 -5.06
N ILE A 181 -9.86 -2.08 -6.36
CA ILE A 181 -10.41 -3.23 -7.07
C ILE A 181 -9.24 -4.01 -7.65
N SER A 182 -9.24 -5.31 -7.46
CA SER A 182 -8.14 -6.17 -7.86
C SER A 182 -8.63 -7.45 -8.53
N GLY A 183 -7.78 -8.03 -9.38
CA GLY A 183 -7.96 -9.32 -10.00
C GLY A 183 -6.69 -10.16 -9.86
N TYR A 184 -6.85 -11.47 -9.73
CA TYR A 184 -5.75 -12.41 -9.67
C TYR A 184 -6.08 -13.65 -10.48
N TYR A 185 -5.16 -14.03 -11.35
CA TYR A 185 -5.25 -15.24 -12.16
C TYR A 185 -4.11 -16.18 -11.78
N GLN A 186 -4.44 -17.42 -11.49
CA GLN A 186 -3.51 -18.48 -11.19
C GLN A 186 -3.69 -19.62 -12.20
N SER A 187 -2.69 -19.86 -13.03
CA SER A 187 -2.64 -21.06 -13.87
C SER A 187 -2.20 -22.24 -13.04
N PHE A 188 -2.86 -23.38 -13.19
CA PHE A 188 -2.34 -24.67 -12.73
C PHE A 188 -1.58 -25.25 -13.91
N GLU A 189 -0.27 -25.45 -13.77
CA GLU A 189 0.48 -26.34 -14.68
C GLU A 189 0.11 -27.76 -14.29
N GLU A 190 -0.41 -28.54 -15.27
CA GLU A 190 -0.60 -29.99 -15.16
C GLU A 190 0.75 -30.71 -15.22
#